data_191af8a78b93d157ae8c2c689fa3f2b2
#
_entry.id   191af8a78b93d157ae8c2c689fa3f2b2
#
_cell.length_a   1.000
_cell.length_b   1.000
_cell.length_c   1.000
_cell.angle_alpha   90.00
_cell.angle_beta   90.00
_cell.angle_gamma   90.00
#
_symmetry.space_group_name_H-M   'P 1'
#
loop_
_entity.id
_entity.type
_entity.pdbx_description
1 polymer ?
#
loop_
_entity_poly.entity_id
_entity_poly.type
_entity_poly.pdbx_seq_one_letter_code
_entity_poly.pdbx_strand_id
1 'polypeptide(L)'
;HIPNVLTKEQVQYFRDEMDKIEWVNGKVTAGTLSATVKHNQQLPEDLPLTQHLSNIILESLGQHPLFLSAAVPLDIIPPLFNRYEQQESFGFHVDNSIRRIRGSNERLRTDLSCTVFLSEPEEYIGGELVIEDTYGYHEVKLPAGDMVLYPSTSLHEVTAVTEGCRVASFFWVQSMIRDDAERDMLFKLDQSVQNLRMQLGDTHQEVIKLTNLYHNLMRKWAEL
;
A
#
# COMPACT_ATOMS: atom_id res chain seq x y z
N HIS A 1 -2.09 -2.79 9.01
CA HIS A 1 -1.01 -3.74 8.72
C HIS A 1 -1.55 -4.96 7.99
N ILE A 2 -0.98 -5.29 6.83
CA ILE A 2 -1.27 -6.47 6.02
C ILE A 2 0.00 -7.33 6.01
N PRO A 3 0.07 -8.42 6.78
CA PRO A 3 1.27 -9.24 6.88
C PRO A 3 1.43 -10.17 5.68
N ASN A 4 2.68 -10.54 5.37
CA ASN A 4 3.02 -11.57 4.40
C ASN A 4 2.43 -11.35 2.98
N VAL A 5 2.47 -10.11 2.48
CA VAL A 5 2.13 -9.81 1.08
C VAL A 5 3.13 -10.47 0.14
N LEU A 6 4.41 -10.49 0.54
CA LEU A 6 5.47 -11.24 -0.13
C LEU A 6 6.13 -12.22 0.83
N THR A 7 6.53 -13.39 0.33
CA THR A 7 7.38 -14.32 1.10
C THR A 7 8.80 -13.78 1.24
N LYS A 8 9.58 -14.31 2.17
CA LYS A 8 11.00 -13.92 2.33
C LYS A 8 11.84 -14.24 1.09
N GLU A 9 11.52 -15.33 0.41
CA GLU A 9 12.17 -15.72 -0.86
C GLU A 9 11.86 -14.72 -1.97
N GLN A 10 10.60 -14.26 -2.07
CA GLN A 10 10.22 -13.21 -3.02
C GLN A 10 10.92 -11.89 -2.70
N VAL A 11 10.98 -11.48 -1.42
CA VAL A 11 11.70 -10.27 -1.00
C VAL A 11 13.19 -10.37 -1.39
N GLN A 12 13.84 -11.50 -1.11
CA GLN A 12 15.25 -11.71 -1.49
C GLN A 12 15.43 -11.61 -2.99
N TYR A 13 14.57 -12.27 -3.77
CA TYR A 13 14.58 -12.18 -5.23
C TYR A 13 14.44 -10.72 -5.71
N PHE A 14 13.52 -9.94 -5.13
CA PHE A 14 13.34 -8.54 -5.47
C PHE A 14 14.61 -7.74 -5.22
N ARG A 15 15.21 -7.90 -4.05
CA ARG A 15 16.45 -7.21 -3.66
C ARG A 15 17.60 -7.55 -4.61
N ASP A 16 17.81 -8.85 -4.88
CA ASP A 16 18.87 -9.32 -5.77
C ASP A 16 18.73 -8.80 -7.22
N GLU A 17 17.51 -8.67 -7.71
CA GLU A 17 17.26 -8.12 -9.05
C GLU A 17 17.38 -6.59 -9.10
N MET A 18 16.86 -5.90 -8.08
CA MET A 18 16.93 -4.44 -8.00
C MET A 18 18.35 -3.92 -7.80
N ASP A 19 19.22 -4.67 -7.11
CA ASP A 19 20.63 -4.29 -6.91
C ASP A 19 21.47 -4.32 -8.20
N LYS A 20 20.98 -4.97 -9.26
CA LYS A 20 21.62 -4.99 -10.60
C LYS A 20 21.30 -3.76 -11.45
N ILE A 21 20.34 -2.93 -11.01
CA ILE A 21 19.78 -1.82 -11.79
C ILE A 21 20.29 -0.49 -11.23
N GLU A 22 20.55 0.46 -12.13
CA GLU A 22 20.84 1.84 -11.76
C GLU A 22 19.56 2.54 -11.30
N TRP A 23 19.60 3.06 -10.08
CA TRP A 23 18.50 3.82 -9.48
C TRP A 23 18.57 5.28 -9.95
N VAL A 24 17.40 5.87 -10.19
CA VAL A 24 17.28 7.28 -10.63
C VAL A 24 16.72 8.16 -9.52
N ASN A 25 16.89 9.47 -9.64
CA ASN A 25 16.35 10.41 -8.66
C ASN A 25 14.82 10.32 -8.61
N GLY A 26 14.27 10.07 -7.42
CA GLY A 26 12.84 9.83 -7.21
C GLY A 26 11.95 11.06 -7.43
N LYS A 27 12.49 12.26 -7.62
CA LYS A 27 11.70 13.46 -7.93
C LYS A 27 10.89 13.35 -9.23
N VAL A 28 11.30 12.45 -10.13
CA VAL A 28 10.62 12.22 -11.42
C VAL A 28 9.16 11.79 -11.31
N THR A 29 8.77 11.22 -10.17
CA THR A 29 7.39 10.73 -9.93
C THR A 29 6.59 11.61 -8.96
N ALA A 30 7.20 12.64 -8.39
CA ALA A 30 6.55 13.54 -7.45
C ALA A 30 5.81 14.67 -8.17
N GLY A 31 4.69 15.12 -7.59
CA GLY A 31 4.06 16.37 -7.98
C GLY A 31 4.94 17.58 -7.63
N THR A 32 4.63 18.75 -8.20
CA THR A 32 5.49 19.96 -8.11
C THR A 32 5.84 20.33 -6.66
N LEU A 33 4.89 20.26 -5.74
CA LEU A 33 5.11 20.57 -4.32
C LEU A 33 5.90 19.45 -3.61
N SER A 34 5.50 18.20 -3.78
CA SER A 34 6.14 17.05 -3.13
C SER A 34 7.58 16.85 -3.61
N ALA A 35 7.91 17.26 -4.86
CA ALA A 35 9.27 17.18 -5.38
C ALA A 35 10.28 18.05 -4.61
N THR A 36 9.84 19.10 -3.91
CA THR A 36 10.71 19.98 -3.12
C THR A 36 11.24 19.31 -1.86
N VAL A 37 10.48 18.39 -1.29
CA VAL A 37 10.78 17.70 -0.04
C VAL A 37 11.13 16.22 -0.23
N LYS A 38 11.16 15.74 -1.49
CA LYS A 38 11.47 14.34 -1.84
C LYS A 38 12.95 14.19 -2.17
N HIS A 39 13.65 13.46 -1.33
CA HIS A 39 15.06 13.10 -1.49
C HIS A 39 15.18 11.58 -1.37
N ASN A 40 15.08 10.86 -2.47
CA ASN A 40 15.21 9.41 -2.53
C ASN A 40 15.55 8.97 -3.96
N GLN A 41 15.74 7.69 -4.13
CA GLN A 41 15.98 7.05 -5.41
C GLN A 41 14.81 6.12 -5.77
N GLN A 42 14.57 5.93 -7.07
CA GLN A 42 13.52 5.05 -7.59
C GLN A 42 14.04 4.17 -8.72
N LEU A 43 13.42 2.99 -8.89
CA LEU A 43 13.60 2.25 -10.13
C LEU A 43 12.86 2.97 -11.27
N PRO A 44 13.45 3.05 -12.48
CA PRO A 44 12.73 3.53 -13.65
C PRO A 44 11.47 2.69 -13.92
N GLU A 45 10.34 3.38 -14.11
CA GLU A 45 9.01 2.73 -14.23
C GLU A 45 8.84 1.89 -15.51
N ASP A 46 9.58 2.24 -16.58
CA ASP A 46 9.48 1.62 -17.90
C ASP A 46 10.38 0.39 -18.08
N LEU A 47 11.15 0.04 -17.08
CA LEU A 47 11.96 -1.18 -17.13
C LEU A 47 11.09 -2.45 -17.10
N PRO A 48 11.38 -3.45 -17.96
CA PRO A 48 10.71 -4.75 -17.90
C PRO A 48 10.78 -5.40 -16.51
N LEU A 49 11.90 -5.21 -15.80
CA LEU A 49 12.07 -5.71 -14.43
C LEU A 49 11.06 -5.04 -13.47
N THR A 50 10.95 -3.70 -13.50
CA THR A 50 10.00 -2.97 -12.65
C THR A 50 8.57 -3.46 -12.87
N GLN A 51 8.18 -3.68 -14.13
CA GLN A 51 6.85 -4.23 -14.48
C GLN A 51 6.68 -5.66 -13.98
N HIS A 52 7.71 -6.50 -14.11
CA HIS A 52 7.70 -7.88 -13.63
C HIS A 52 7.53 -7.96 -12.10
N LEU A 53 8.32 -7.21 -11.35
CA LEU A 53 8.23 -7.16 -9.88
C LEU A 53 6.88 -6.58 -9.42
N SER A 54 6.39 -5.56 -10.12
CA SER A 54 5.05 -4.99 -9.88
C SER A 54 3.95 -6.05 -10.04
N ASN A 55 4.00 -6.86 -11.10
CA ASN A 55 3.01 -7.92 -11.35
C ASN A 55 3.01 -8.97 -10.24
N ILE A 56 4.17 -9.35 -9.70
CA ILE A 56 4.26 -10.30 -8.57
C ILE A 56 3.51 -9.73 -7.33
N ILE A 57 3.67 -8.44 -7.03
CA ILE A 57 2.92 -7.80 -5.93
C ILE A 57 1.42 -7.83 -6.23
N LEU A 58 0.99 -7.45 -7.44
CA LEU A 58 -0.42 -7.44 -7.82
C LEU A 58 -1.05 -8.83 -7.75
N GLU A 59 -0.35 -9.87 -8.19
CA GLU A 59 -0.80 -11.27 -8.08
C GLU A 59 -0.96 -11.69 -6.62
N SER A 60 0.01 -11.35 -5.75
CA SER A 60 -0.06 -11.63 -4.32
C SER A 60 -1.24 -10.93 -3.66
N LEU A 61 -1.46 -9.64 -3.96
CA LEU A 61 -2.57 -8.85 -3.43
C LEU A 61 -3.93 -9.38 -3.89
N GLY A 62 -4.03 -9.81 -5.16
CA GLY A 62 -5.27 -10.38 -5.71
C GLY A 62 -5.73 -11.67 -5.02
N GLN A 63 -4.84 -12.32 -4.27
CA GLN A 63 -5.12 -13.54 -3.51
C GLN A 63 -5.07 -13.33 -1.99
N HIS A 64 -4.82 -12.10 -1.52
CA HIS A 64 -4.66 -11.81 -0.10
C HIS A 64 -5.99 -11.42 0.56
N PRO A 65 -6.66 -12.28 1.35
CA PRO A 65 -8.01 -12.04 1.85
C PRO A 65 -8.13 -10.76 2.69
N LEU A 66 -7.14 -10.49 3.56
CA LEU A 66 -7.14 -9.30 4.41
C LEU A 66 -7.04 -8.01 3.59
N PHE A 67 -6.19 -8.00 2.56
CA PHE A 67 -6.09 -6.86 1.63
C PHE A 67 -7.41 -6.64 0.89
N LEU A 68 -7.98 -7.69 0.31
CA LEU A 68 -9.23 -7.59 -0.45
C LEU A 68 -10.38 -7.06 0.42
N SER A 69 -10.46 -7.52 1.67
CA SER A 69 -11.47 -7.06 2.64
C SER A 69 -11.23 -5.60 3.07
N ALA A 70 -9.98 -5.20 3.35
CA ALA A 70 -9.66 -3.87 3.85
C ALA A 70 -9.69 -2.78 2.76
N ALA A 71 -9.20 -3.09 1.57
CA ALA A 71 -9.09 -2.13 0.48
C ALA A 71 -10.32 -2.08 -0.42
N VAL A 72 -11.08 -3.18 -0.53
CA VAL A 72 -12.19 -3.34 -1.50
C VAL A 72 -11.79 -2.75 -2.86
N PRO A 73 -10.72 -3.26 -3.51
CA PRO A 73 -10.07 -2.58 -4.62
C PRO A 73 -10.95 -2.60 -5.87
N LEU A 74 -11.12 -1.44 -6.51
CA LEU A 74 -11.65 -1.32 -7.87
C LEU A 74 -10.50 -1.43 -8.86
N ASP A 75 -9.43 -0.66 -8.61
CA ASP A 75 -8.25 -0.65 -9.46
C ASP A 75 -7.00 -0.30 -8.65
N ILE A 76 -5.84 -0.70 -9.13
CA ILE A 76 -4.55 -0.52 -8.44
C ILE A 76 -3.55 0.11 -9.42
N ILE A 77 -2.95 1.22 -9.03
CA ILE A 77 -1.82 1.78 -9.79
C ILE A 77 -0.63 0.81 -9.66
N PRO A 78 0.01 0.44 -10.78
CA PRO A 78 1.13 -0.50 -10.74
C PRO A 78 2.19 -0.10 -9.70
N PRO A 79 2.60 -1.03 -8.81
CA PRO A 79 3.60 -0.78 -7.78
C PRO A 79 4.91 -0.20 -8.33
N LEU A 80 5.40 0.83 -7.67
CA LEU A 80 6.69 1.47 -7.92
C LEU A 80 7.66 1.12 -6.80
N PHE A 81 8.96 1.33 -7.01
CA PHE A 81 9.99 0.96 -6.05
C PHE A 81 10.87 2.15 -5.73
N ASN A 82 11.14 2.36 -4.43
CA ASN A 82 12.04 3.39 -3.95
C ASN A 82 13.06 2.83 -2.95
N ARG A 83 14.16 3.57 -2.80
CA ARG A 83 15.10 3.37 -1.70
C ARG A 83 15.52 4.70 -1.10
N TYR A 84 15.94 4.63 0.15
CA TYR A 84 16.44 5.77 0.93
C TYR A 84 17.72 5.34 1.63
N GLU A 85 18.75 6.15 1.53
CA GLU A 85 20.04 5.96 2.18
C GLU A 85 20.72 7.32 2.43
N GLN A 86 21.80 7.39 3.23
CA GLN A 86 22.66 8.57 3.34
C GLN A 86 21.91 9.89 3.60
N GLN A 87 21.04 9.94 4.61
CA GLN A 87 20.21 11.09 4.98
C GLN A 87 19.05 11.39 4.01
N GLU A 88 18.79 10.53 3.07
CA GLU A 88 17.62 10.64 2.20
C GLU A 88 16.32 10.50 2.99
N SER A 89 15.31 11.28 2.58
CA SER A 89 14.01 11.39 3.26
C SER A 89 12.92 11.82 2.27
N PHE A 90 11.69 11.76 2.71
CA PHE A 90 10.58 12.38 2.01
C PHE A 90 9.73 13.15 3.04
N GLY A 91 9.89 14.44 3.09
CA GLY A 91 9.23 15.28 4.09
C GLY A 91 7.71 15.26 3.99
N PHE A 92 7.04 15.84 4.97
CA PHE A 92 5.58 15.84 5.07
C PHE A 92 4.90 16.27 3.77
N HIS A 93 3.98 15.45 3.32
CA HIS A 93 3.19 15.67 2.11
C HIS A 93 1.88 14.88 2.17
N VAL A 94 0.98 15.21 1.26
CA VAL A 94 -0.22 14.42 0.96
C VAL A 94 -0.12 13.91 -0.46
N ASP A 95 -0.60 12.72 -0.71
CA ASP A 95 -0.59 12.12 -2.05
C ASP A 95 -1.53 12.84 -3.02
N ASN A 96 -1.19 12.83 -4.31
CA ASN A 96 -2.05 13.41 -5.34
C ASN A 96 -3.36 12.64 -5.43
N SER A 97 -4.50 13.32 -5.29
CA SER A 97 -5.84 12.72 -5.28
C SER A 97 -6.23 11.97 -6.56
N ILE A 98 -5.64 12.35 -7.69
CA ILE A 98 -5.85 11.69 -9.00
C ILE A 98 -4.49 11.41 -9.62
N ARG A 99 -4.27 10.18 -10.04
CA ARG A 99 -3.07 9.78 -10.78
C ARG A 99 -3.44 9.23 -12.15
N ARG A 100 -2.54 9.43 -13.11
CA ARG A 100 -2.64 8.82 -14.44
C ARG A 100 -1.84 7.52 -14.44
N ILE A 101 -2.39 6.46 -15.01
CA ILE A 101 -1.61 5.26 -15.32
C ILE A 101 -0.67 5.61 -16.47
N ARG A 102 0.63 5.38 -16.26
CA ARG A 102 1.65 5.65 -17.29
C ARG A 102 1.38 4.81 -18.53
N GLY A 103 1.50 5.43 -19.70
CA GLY A 103 1.22 4.76 -20.99
C GLY A 103 -0.26 4.62 -21.33
N SER A 104 -1.17 5.12 -20.47
CA SER A 104 -2.62 5.12 -20.66
C SER A 104 -3.21 6.53 -20.51
N ASN A 105 -4.45 6.71 -21.00
CA ASN A 105 -5.26 7.89 -20.71
C ASN A 105 -6.11 7.73 -19.43
N GLU A 106 -6.04 6.58 -18.81
CA GLU A 106 -6.80 6.27 -17.61
C GLU A 106 -6.30 7.05 -16.40
N ARG A 107 -7.23 7.45 -15.55
CA ARG A 107 -6.99 8.18 -14.31
C ARG A 107 -7.67 7.45 -13.19
N LEU A 108 -6.93 7.25 -12.10
CA LEU A 108 -7.45 6.65 -10.89
C LEU A 108 -7.50 7.68 -9.77
N ARG A 109 -8.54 7.59 -8.96
CA ARG A 109 -8.63 8.25 -7.67
C ARG A 109 -7.77 7.48 -6.67
N THR A 110 -6.92 8.15 -5.94
CA THR A 110 -6.07 7.55 -4.91
C THR A 110 -6.81 7.60 -3.57
N ASP A 111 -7.56 6.56 -3.25
CA ASP A 111 -8.28 6.47 -1.97
C ASP A 111 -7.36 5.97 -0.86
N LEU A 112 -6.52 5.01 -1.20
CA LEU A 112 -5.61 4.36 -0.27
C LEU A 112 -4.18 4.40 -0.79
N SER A 113 -3.25 4.67 0.12
CA SER A 113 -1.80 4.58 -0.09
C SER A 113 -1.27 3.30 0.54
N CYS A 114 -0.36 2.63 -0.18
CA CYS A 114 0.23 1.35 0.20
C CYS A 114 1.74 1.43 0.19
N THR A 115 2.39 0.83 1.18
CA THR A 115 3.83 0.60 1.21
C THR A 115 4.12 -0.84 1.60
N VAL A 116 4.73 -1.61 0.71
CA VAL A 116 5.30 -2.94 0.99
C VAL A 116 6.77 -2.75 1.36
N PHE A 117 7.15 -3.18 2.56
CA PHE A 117 8.52 -3.09 3.04
C PHE A 117 9.36 -4.21 2.42
N LEU A 118 10.55 -3.88 1.93
CA LEU A 118 11.49 -4.81 1.29
C LEU A 118 12.86 -4.86 2.01
N SER A 119 13.04 -4.06 3.05
CA SER A 119 14.14 -4.15 4.03
C SER A 119 13.59 -4.57 5.38
N GLU A 120 14.33 -5.41 6.12
CA GLU A 120 13.98 -5.68 7.53
C GLU A 120 14.19 -4.42 8.39
N PRO A 121 13.43 -4.24 9.48
CA PRO A 121 13.55 -3.08 10.36
C PRO A 121 14.97 -2.85 10.87
N GLU A 122 15.75 -3.91 11.06
CA GLU A 122 17.12 -3.88 11.59
C GLU A 122 18.18 -3.51 10.53
N GLU A 123 17.84 -3.51 9.24
CA GLU A 123 18.77 -3.19 8.15
C GLU A 123 19.08 -1.69 8.04
N TYR A 124 18.29 -0.82 8.71
CA TYR A 124 18.47 0.62 8.61
C TYR A 124 18.03 1.37 9.87
N ILE A 125 18.59 2.55 10.10
CA ILE A 125 18.24 3.47 11.20
C ILE A 125 17.54 4.70 10.61
N GLY A 126 16.44 5.12 11.24
CA GLY A 126 15.51 6.11 10.68
C GLY A 126 14.60 5.47 9.63
N GLY A 127 14.11 6.25 8.69
CA GLY A 127 13.29 5.78 7.57
C GLY A 127 11.90 5.27 7.99
N GLU A 128 11.42 5.64 9.16
CA GLU A 128 10.04 5.38 9.57
C GLU A 128 9.07 6.09 8.62
N LEU A 129 8.01 5.40 8.20
CA LEU A 129 6.86 6.03 7.60
C LEU A 129 5.99 6.60 8.72
N VAL A 130 5.94 7.92 8.83
CA VAL A 130 5.15 8.63 9.84
C VAL A 130 3.84 9.09 9.19
N ILE A 131 2.71 8.68 9.75
CA ILE A 131 1.38 9.00 9.25
C ILE A 131 0.65 9.79 10.33
N GLU A 132 0.16 10.97 9.96
CA GLU A 132 -0.66 11.81 10.84
C GLU A 132 -2.14 11.42 10.72
N ASP A 133 -2.79 11.24 11.86
CA ASP A 133 -4.24 11.14 11.96
C ASP A 133 -4.82 12.12 13.00
N THR A 134 -6.12 12.01 13.26
CA THR A 134 -6.83 12.87 14.24
C THR A 134 -6.27 12.78 15.66
N TYR A 135 -5.59 11.69 16.00
CA TYR A 135 -5.11 11.40 17.36
C TYR A 135 -3.59 11.55 17.52
N GLY A 136 -2.88 11.84 16.44
CA GLY A 136 -1.42 12.07 16.46
C GLY A 136 -0.68 11.38 15.33
N TYR A 137 0.57 10.99 15.59
CA TYR A 137 1.46 10.39 14.62
C TYR A 137 1.63 8.89 14.87
N HIS A 138 1.62 8.13 13.79
CA HIS A 138 1.90 6.70 13.78
C HIS A 138 3.20 6.44 13.03
N GLU A 139 4.22 5.98 13.74
CA GLU A 139 5.47 5.55 13.14
C GLU A 139 5.36 4.08 12.71
N VAL A 140 5.60 3.84 11.43
CA VAL A 140 5.45 2.51 10.82
C VAL A 140 6.78 2.05 10.24
N LYS A 141 7.23 0.89 10.71
CA LYS A 141 8.41 0.18 10.25
C LYS A 141 8.16 -1.32 10.39
N LEU A 142 7.79 -1.97 9.30
CA LEU A 142 7.32 -3.35 9.29
C LEU A 142 8.40 -4.31 8.77
N PRO A 143 8.31 -5.61 9.12
CA PRO A 143 9.13 -6.64 8.52
C PRO A 143 9.07 -6.66 7.00
N ALA A 144 10.15 -7.05 6.35
CA ALA A 144 10.19 -7.20 4.91
C ALA A 144 9.16 -8.23 4.42
N GLY A 145 8.39 -7.89 3.39
CA GLY A 145 7.26 -8.66 2.88
C GLY A 145 5.89 -8.21 3.42
N ASP A 146 5.87 -7.43 4.50
CA ASP A 146 4.64 -6.86 5.06
C ASP A 146 4.29 -5.52 4.41
N MET A 147 3.02 -5.14 4.49
CA MET A 147 2.50 -3.90 3.92
C MET A 147 1.73 -3.08 4.95
N VAL A 148 1.86 -1.76 4.87
CA VAL A 148 0.91 -0.83 5.47
C VAL A 148 -0.03 -0.28 4.41
N LEU A 149 -1.31 -0.18 4.77
CA LEU A 149 -2.41 0.41 4.00
C LEU A 149 -3.01 1.53 4.83
N TYR A 150 -3.13 2.74 4.26
CA TYR A 150 -3.68 3.91 4.96
C TYR A 150 -4.41 4.84 3.98
N PRO A 151 -5.34 5.70 4.47
CA PRO A 151 -6.01 6.67 3.62
C PRO A 151 -5.02 7.64 2.95
N SER A 152 -5.12 7.83 1.64
CA SER A 152 -4.26 8.76 0.89
C SER A 152 -4.48 10.23 1.27
N THR A 153 -5.53 10.52 2.03
CA THR A 153 -5.84 11.83 2.61
C THR A 153 -4.93 12.20 3.78
N SER A 154 -4.23 11.21 4.37
CA SER A 154 -3.35 11.42 5.53
C SER A 154 -2.09 12.19 5.14
N LEU A 155 -1.73 13.19 5.94
CA LEU A 155 -0.41 13.80 5.88
C LEU A 155 0.63 12.78 6.35
N HIS A 156 1.71 12.61 5.61
CA HIS A 156 2.73 11.61 5.97
C HIS A 156 4.12 11.98 5.48
N GLU A 157 5.13 11.36 6.06
CA GLU A 157 6.53 11.51 5.67
C GLU A 157 7.30 10.19 5.80
N VAL A 158 8.47 10.13 5.17
CA VAL A 158 9.51 9.14 5.47
C VAL A 158 10.68 9.88 6.10
N THR A 159 10.99 9.57 7.36
CA THR A 159 12.10 10.19 8.11
C THR A 159 13.44 9.89 7.45
N ALA A 160 14.46 10.66 7.77
CA ALA A 160 15.78 10.46 7.18
C ALA A 160 16.37 9.09 7.56
N VAL A 161 16.88 8.36 6.57
CA VAL A 161 17.66 7.14 6.79
C VAL A 161 19.10 7.53 7.10
N THR A 162 19.52 7.36 8.35
CA THR A 162 20.84 7.76 8.83
C THR A 162 21.90 6.69 8.65
N GLU A 163 21.52 5.42 8.72
CA GLU A 163 22.37 4.26 8.48
C GLU A 163 21.60 3.19 7.68
N GLY A 164 22.32 2.40 6.88
CA GLY A 164 21.75 1.34 6.08
C GLY A 164 20.96 1.82 4.86
N CYS A 165 20.05 0.98 4.37
CA CYS A 165 19.24 1.27 3.19
C CYS A 165 17.80 0.77 3.37
N ARG A 166 16.83 1.67 3.32
CA ARG A 166 15.40 1.35 3.31
C ARG A 166 14.94 1.15 1.88
N VAL A 167 14.53 -0.05 1.53
CA VAL A 167 13.90 -0.36 0.24
C VAL A 167 12.43 -0.67 0.44
N ALA A 168 11.57 -0.13 -0.41
CA ALA A 168 10.13 -0.37 -0.37
C ALA A 168 9.49 -0.31 -1.75
N SER A 169 8.33 -0.94 -1.89
CA SER A 169 7.40 -0.70 -2.98
C SER A 169 6.25 0.17 -2.49
N PHE A 170 5.78 1.10 -3.32
CA PHE A 170 4.68 1.98 -2.99
C PHE A 170 3.72 2.12 -4.18
N PHE A 171 2.43 2.24 -3.88
CA PHE A 171 1.38 2.35 -4.89
C PHE A 171 0.08 2.86 -4.27
N TRP A 172 -0.94 3.05 -5.12
CA TRP A 172 -2.24 3.55 -4.69
C TRP A 172 -3.36 2.64 -5.18
N VAL A 173 -4.44 2.61 -4.40
CA VAL A 173 -5.65 1.85 -4.72
C VAL A 173 -6.81 2.82 -4.85
N GLN A 174 -7.56 2.68 -5.94
CA GLN A 174 -8.92 3.17 -6.02
C GLN A 174 -9.83 2.10 -5.41
N SER A 175 -10.51 2.44 -4.34
CA SER A 175 -11.48 1.55 -3.71
C SER A 175 -12.85 1.66 -4.38
N MET A 176 -13.59 0.55 -4.45
CA MET A 176 -15.02 0.59 -4.78
C MET A 176 -15.81 1.38 -3.74
N ILE A 177 -15.29 1.50 -2.52
CA ILE A 177 -15.90 2.27 -1.43
C ILE A 177 -15.06 3.53 -1.22
N ARG A 178 -15.57 4.68 -1.65
CA ARG A 178 -14.86 5.95 -1.61
C ARG A 178 -14.67 6.48 -0.19
N ASP A 179 -15.72 6.41 0.61
CA ASP A 179 -15.72 6.94 1.97
C ASP A 179 -14.95 6.04 2.93
N ASP A 180 -13.99 6.60 3.67
CA ASP A 180 -13.12 5.86 4.60
C ASP A 180 -13.90 5.24 5.76
N ALA A 181 -14.94 5.93 6.27
CA ALA A 181 -15.75 5.41 7.37
C ALA A 181 -16.66 4.25 6.90
N GLU A 182 -17.24 4.35 5.69
CA GLU A 182 -18.02 3.27 5.10
C GLU A 182 -17.15 2.04 4.84
N ARG A 183 -15.94 2.23 4.34
CA ARG A 183 -14.97 1.16 4.10
C ARG A 183 -14.53 0.48 5.41
N ASP A 184 -14.26 1.27 6.46
CA ASP A 184 -13.93 0.74 7.80
C ASP A 184 -15.10 -0.07 8.40
N MET A 185 -16.34 0.41 8.24
CA MET A 185 -17.53 -0.33 8.68
C MET A 185 -17.68 -1.66 7.96
N LEU A 186 -17.48 -1.70 6.63
CA LEU A 186 -17.51 -2.93 5.86
C LEU A 186 -16.40 -3.90 6.26
N PHE A 187 -15.20 -3.40 6.47
CA PHE A 187 -14.08 -4.20 6.94
C PHE A 187 -14.37 -4.85 8.30
N LYS A 188 -14.82 -4.07 9.27
CA LYS A 188 -15.18 -4.58 10.60
C LYS A 188 -16.32 -5.61 10.55
N LEU A 189 -17.32 -5.37 9.70
CA LEU A 189 -18.42 -6.31 9.50
C LEU A 189 -17.93 -7.61 8.87
N ASP A 190 -17.10 -7.54 7.82
CA ASP A 190 -16.52 -8.72 7.19
C ASP A 190 -15.69 -9.55 8.19
N GLN A 191 -14.78 -8.89 8.95
CA GLN A 191 -13.98 -9.58 9.97
C GLN A 191 -14.87 -10.28 11.01
N SER A 192 -15.97 -9.64 11.41
CA SER A 192 -16.93 -10.22 12.35
C SER A 192 -17.66 -11.43 11.75
N VAL A 193 -18.07 -11.33 10.48
CA VAL A 193 -18.69 -12.44 9.76
C VAL A 193 -17.72 -13.62 9.63
N GLN A 194 -16.47 -13.38 9.25
CA GLN A 194 -15.46 -14.44 9.12
C GLN A 194 -15.22 -15.15 10.47
N ASN A 195 -15.11 -14.39 11.55
CA ASN A 195 -14.96 -14.96 12.90
C ASN A 195 -16.18 -15.84 13.31
N LEU A 196 -17.39 -15.38 13.03
CA LEU A 196 -18.60 -16.15 13.31
C LEU A 196 -18.71 -17.41 12.44
N ARG A 197 -18.32 -17.32 11.17
CA ARG A 197 -18.26 -18.47 10.26
C ARG A 197 -17.36 -19.59 10.80
N MET A 198 -16.17 -19.22 11.32
CA MET A 198 -15.25 -20.19 11.91
C MET A 198 -15.83 -20.86 13.17
N GLN A 199 -16.65 -20.16 13.96
CA GLN A 199 -17.19 -20.66 15.21
C GLN A 199 -18.52 -21.44 15.03
N LEU A 200 -19.39 -20.98 14.13
CA LEU A 200 -20.78 -21.43 14.00
C LEU A 200 -21.05 -22.20 12.70
N GLY A 201 -20.15 -22.11 11.73
CA GLY A 201 -20.30 -22.66 10.38
C GLY A 201 -21.08 -21.76 9.42
N ASP A 202 -20.88 -22.00 8.12
CA ASP A 202 -21.41 -21.17 7.02
C ASP A 202 -22.95 -21.16 6.93
N THR A 203 -23.60 -22.21 7.42
CA THR A 203 -25.07 -22.38 7.36
C THR A 203 -25.79 -21.78 8.55
N HIS A 204 -25.09 -21.23 9.54
CA HIS A 204 -25.71 -20.61 10.71
C HIS A 204 -26.52 -19.38 10.31
N GLN A 205 -27.76 -19.26 10.83
CA GLN A 205 -28.67 -18.18 10.40
C GLN A 205 -28.13 -16.77 10.60
N GLU A 206 -27.42 -16.50 11.71
CA GLU A 206 -26.85 -15.18 11.98
C GLU A 206 -25.68 -14.88 11.02
N VAL A 207 -24.89 -15.87 10.63
CA VAL A 207 -23.85 -15.73 9.62
C VAL A 207 -24.46 -15.34 8.27
N ILE A 208 -25.52 -16.04 7.85
CA ILE A 208 -26.24 -15.74 6.61
C ILE A 208 -26.84 -14.32 6.64
N LYS A 209 -27.45 -13.90 7.75
CA LYS A 209 -28.03 -12.54 7.88
C LYS A 209 -26.96 -11.45 7.78
N LEU A 210 -25.85 -11.61 8.48
CA LEU A 210 -24.75 -10.63 8.46
C LEU A 210 -24.04 -10.59 7.10
N THR A 211 -23.87 -11.74 6.45
CA THR A 211 -23.35 -11.80 5.06
C THR A 211 -24.31 -11.08 4.10
N ASN A 212 -25.62 -11.27 4.25
CA ASN A 212 -26.61 -10.54 3.46
C ASN A 212 -26.51 -9.01 3.69
N LEU A 213 -26.40 -8.60 4.95
CA LEU A 213 -26.20 -7.17 5.30
C LEU A 213 -24.93 -6.61 4.63
N TYR A 214 -23.80 -7.32 4.73
CA TYR A 214 -22.54 -6.92 4.09
C TYR A 214 -22.73 -6.70 2.59
N HIS A 215 -23.29 -7.66 1.87
CA HIS A 215 -23.50 -7.52 0.43
C HIS A 215 -24.47 -6.41 0.05
N ASN A 216 -25.48 -6.12 0.89
CA ASN A 216 -26.40 -5.03 0.64
C ASN A 216 -25.79 -3.66 0.90
N LEU A 217 -24.90 -3.53 1.89
CA LEU A 217 -24.10 -2.33 2.12
C LEU A 217 -23.11 -2.11 0.97
N MET A 218 -22.44 -3.17 0.50
CA MET A 218 -21.59 -3.12 -0.70
C MET A 218 -22.36 -2.58 -1.91
N ARG A 219 -23.56 -3.13 -2.22
CA ARG A 219 -24.37 -2.63 -3.34
C ARG A 219 -24.79 -1.18 -3.19
N LYS A 220 -24.98 -0.73 -1.95
CA LYS A 220 -25.41 0.65 -1.66
C LYS A 220 -24.28 1.66 -1.80
N TRP A 221 -23.06 1.30 -1.43
CA TRP A 221 -21.94 2.21 -1.31
C TRP A 221 -20.90 2.09 -2.43
N ALA A 222 -20.89 0.98 -3.18
CA ALA A 222 -19.90 0.79 -4.24
C ALA A 222 -20.11 1.78 -5.39
N GLU A 223 -19.02 2.43 -5.79
CA GLU A 223 -18.84 3.22 -7.00
C GLU A 223 -17.97 2.41 -7.99
N LEU A 224 -18.54 2.03 -9.17
CA LEU A 224 -17.87 1.20 -10.19
C LEU A 224 -17.42 2.02 -11.39
#